data_d35da53f8bd97fbc9cd12ea8609d1aa1
#
_entry.id   d35da53f8bd97fbc9cd12ea8609d1aa1
#
_cell.length_a   1.000
_cell.length_b   1.000
_cell.length_c   1.000
_cell.angle_alpha   90.00
_cell.angle_beta   90.00
_cell.angle_gamma   90.00
#
_symmetry.space_group_name_H-M   'P 1'
#
loop_
_entity.id
_entity.type
_entity.pdbx_description
1 polymer ?
#
loop_
_entity_poly.entity_id
_entity_poly.type
_entity_poly.pdbx_seq_one_letter_code
_entity_poly.pdbx_strand_id
1 'polypeptide(L)'
;MKKQDFLFIFVLVIIFLPFFVSESIYDWYKSFNAAHGMVMSFIKFGILATLGEMLGLRISAGVYNRKGFGVLPRAVVWGLLGMGINAAMIIFSKGVPQFMEYMGMANAVAIINGEFCLDKLWIALTISVAMNTIFAPVFMTFHKITDTHILMCGGSLKSCLLYTSPSPRDGLLSR
;
A
#
# COMPACT_ATOMS: atom_id res chain seq x y z
N MET A 1 24.21 -12.58 10.70
CA MET A 1 23.74 -11.72 9.58
C MET A 1 24.54 -12.04 8.33
N LYS A 2 23.89 -12.15 7.18
CA LYS A 2 24.54 -12.37 5.86
C LYS A 2 24.89 -11.02 5.23
N LYS A 3 25.84 -10.98 4.28
CA LYS A 3 26.17 -9.74 3.54
C LYS A 3 24.94 -9.03 2.96
N GLN A 4 23.92 -9.79 2.54
CA GLN A 4 22.66 -9.27 2.02
C GLN A 4 21.84 -8.51 3.07
N ASP A 5 21.93 -8.86 4.35
CA ASP A 5 21.22 -8.16 5.43
C ASP A 5 21.82 -6.75 5.64
N PHE A 6 23.15 -6.62 5.56
CA PHE A 6 23.81 -5.32 5.61
C PHE A 6 23.44 -4.44 4.41
N LEU A 7 23.40 -5.03 3.20
CA LEU A 7 22.99 -4.30 2.00
C LEU A 7 21.54 -3.80 2.13
N PHE A 8 20.64 -4.63 2.63
CA PHE A 8 19.24 -4.25 2.83
C PHE A 8 19.09 -3.11 3.84
N ILE A 9 19.77 -3.20 4.97
CA ILE A 9 19.80 -2.14 5.98
C ILE A 9 20.39 -0.86 5.39
N PHE A 10 21.47 -0.96 4.62
CA PHE A 10 22.10 0.19 3.97
C PHE A 10 21.15 0.90 3.00
N VAL A 11 20.36 0.14 2.20
CA VAL A 11 19.32 0.70 1.32
C VAL A 11 18.26 1.43 2.14
N LEU A 12 17.80 0.86 3.25
CA LEU A 12 16.84 1.54 4.14
C LEU A 12 17.42 2.85 4.70
N VAL A 13 18.68 2.83 5.14
CA VAL A 13 19.35 4.02 5.66
C VAL A 13 19.44 5.10 4.57
N ILE A 14 19.83 4.77 3.35
CA ILE A 14 19.88 5.73 2.23
C ILE A 14 18.50 6.34 1.95
N ILE A 15 17.42 5.56 2.02
CA ILE A 15 16.07 6.04 1.77
C ILE A 15 15.60 6.99 2.89
N PHE A 16 15.86 6.66 4.15
CA PHE A 16 15.29 7.40 5.27
C PHE A 16 16.20 8.50 5.84
N LEU A 17 17.51 8.29 5.85
CA LEU A 17 18.46 9.23 6.45
C LEU A 17 18.33 10.68 5.94
N PRO A 18 18.12 10.95 4.64
CA PRO A 18 17.98 12.32 4.14
C PRO A 18 16.86 13.11 4.81
N PHE A 19 15.76 12.45 5.19
CA PHE A 19 14.62 13.11 5.86
C PHE A 19 14.91 13.52 7.31
N PHE A 20 15.93 12.93 7.94
CA PHE A 20 16.34 13.27 9.31
C PHE A 20 17.50 14.27 9.35
N VAL A 21 18.32 14.32 8.28
CA VAL A 21 19.54 15.13 8.24
C VAL A 21 19.28 16.48 7.55
N SER A 22 18.32 16.56 6.63
CA SER A 22 18.07 17.74 5.82
C SER A 22 16.62 18.24 5.94
N GLU A 23 16.45 19.38 6.61
CA GLU A 23 15.15 20.04 6.69
C GLU A 23 14.60 20.42 5.30
N SER A 24 15.46 20.85 4.38
CA SER A 24 15.08 21.14 2.99
C SER A 24 14.44 19.96 2.28
N ILE A 25 15.01 18.75 2.43
CA ILE A 25 14.45 17.54 1.83
C ILE A 25 13.12 17.18 2.49
N TYR A 26 13.03 17.32 3.80
CA TYR A 26 11.81 17.04 4.54
C TYR A 26 10.70 18.04 4.17
N ASP A 27 11.00 19.33 4.03
CA ASP A 27 10.04 20.35 3.64
C ASP A 27 9.60 20.20 2.18
N TRP A 28 10.51 19.89 1.28
CA TRP A 28 10.16 19.51 -0.09
C TRP A 28 9.21 18.30 -0.12
N TYR A 29 9.53 17.27 0.64
CA TYR A 29 8.68 16.09 0.74
C TYR A 29 7.27 16.43 1.24
N LYS A 30 7.14 17.24 2.30
CA LYS A 30 5.84 17.68 2.83
C LYS A 30 5.04 18.44 1.77
N SER A 31 5.67 19.40 1.11
CA SER A 31 5.05 20.23 0.07
C SER A 31 4.61 19.39 -1.13
N PHE A 32 5.47 18.50 -1.60
CA PHE A 32 5.15 17.61 -2.72
C PHE A 32 4.03 16.62 -2.33
N ASN A 33 4.07 16.04 -1.14
CA ASN A 33 3.02 15.13 -0.66
C ASN A 33 1.67 15.85 -0.50
N ALA A 34 1.65 17.12 -0.10
CA ALA A 34 0.43 17.91 -0.01
C ALA A 34 -0.14 18.23 -1.40
N ALA A 35 0.71 18.59 -2.36
CA ALA A 35 0.30 18.95 -3.72
C ALA A 35 -0.06 17.71 -4.58
N HIS A 36 0.66 16.61 -4.40
CA HIS A 36 0.60 15.42 -5.26
C HIS A 36 0.42 14.12 -4.46
N GLY A 37 -0.52 14.09 -3.52
CA GLY A 37 -0.72 12.98 -2.59
C GLY A 37 -0.89 11.61 -3.25
N MET A 38 -1.57 11.52 -4.40
CA MET A 38 -1.75 10.26 -5.15
C MET A 38 -0.42 9.75 -5.72
N VAL A 39 0.36 10.65 -6.35
CA VAL A 39 1.68 10.30 -6.90
C VAL A 39 2.63 9.88 -5.79
N MET A 40 2.64 10.63 -4.69
CA MET A 40 3.46 10.30 -3.53
C MET A 40 3.05 8.96 -2.89
N SER A 41 1.76 8.65 -2.86
CA SER A 41 1.27 7.35 -2.37
C SER A 41 1.73 6.21 -3.29
N PHE A 42 1.68 6.39 -4.61
CA PHE A 42 2.24 5.42 -5.56
C PHE A 42 3.72 5.14 -5.26
N ILE A 43 4.53 6.18 -5.11
CA ILE A 43 5.98 6.06 -4.85
C ILE A 43 6.23 5.39 -3.49
N LYS A 44 5.60 5.89 -2.42
CA LYS A 44 5.78 5.36 -1.07
C LYS A 44 5.44 3.88 -0.98
N PHE A 45 4.25 3.51 -1.42
CA PHE A 45 3.80 2.12 -1.35
C PHE A 45 4.58 1.23 -2.32
N GLY A 46 4.86 1.69 -3.54
CA GLY A 46 5.68 0.95 -4.49
C GLY A 46 7.05 0.58 -3.94
N ILE A 47 7.69 1.48 -3.22
CA ILE A 47 9.01 1.22 -2.61
C ILE A 47 8.84 0.44 -1.29
N LEU A 48 8.11 1.00 -0.32
CA LEU A 48 8.14 0.48 1.06
C LEU A 48 7.44 -0.86 1.20
N ALA A 49 6.29 -1.06 0.53
CA ALA A 49 5.59 -2.34 0.60
C ALA A 49 6.38 -3.45 -0.12
N THR A 50 7.01 -3.15 -1.24
CA THR A 50 7.88 -4.11 -1.94
C THR A 50 9.10 -4.48 -1.10
N LEU A 51 9.73 -3.52 -0.42
CA LEU A 51 10.80 -3.81 0.53
C LEU A 51 10.29 -4.66 1.70
N GLY A 52 9.07 -4.41 2.18
CA GLY A 52 8.42 -5.23 3.19
C GLY A 52 8.22 -6.68 2.75
N GLU A 53 7.77 -6.90 1.51
CA GLU A 53 7.63 -8.26 0.96
C GLU A 53 8.99 -8.95 0.77
N MET A 54 10.03 -8.22 0.34
CA MET A 54 11.39 -8.75 0.27
C MET A 54 11.91 -9.15 1.65
N LEU A 55 11.60 -8.37 2.68
CA LEU A 55 11.94 -8.71 4.07
C LEU A 55 11.14 -9.93 4.55
N GLY A 56 9.85 -10.02 4.23
CA GLY A 56 9.03 -11.19 4.51
C GLY A 56 9.58 -12.47 3.85
N LEU A 57 10.02 -12.38 2.60
CA LEU A 57 10.70 -13.46 1.89
C LEU A 57 12.04 -13.82 2.56
N ARG A 58 12.77 -12.84 3.07
CA ARG A 58 14.02 -13.09 3.81
C ARG A 58 13.78 -13.85 5.10
N ILE A 59 12.71 -13.50 5.82
CA ILE A 59 12.34 -14.17 7.08
C ILE A 59 11.88 -15.60 6.81
N SER A 60 11.02 -15.80 5.81
CA SER A 60 10.39 -17.10 5.53
C SER A 60 11.28 -18.06 4.73
N ALA A 61 12.07 -17.57 3.76
CA ALA A 61 12.85 -18.39 2.82
C ALA A 61 14.36 -18.12 2.86
N GLY A 62 14.83 -17.18 3.70
CA GLY A 62 16.25 -16.89 3.86
C GLY A 62 16.90 -16.09 2.74
N VAL A 63 16.11 -15.54 1.79
CA VAL A 63 16.57 -14.76 0.63
C VAL A 63 15.70 -13.54 0.41
N TYR A 64 16.27 -12.41 -0.06
CA TYR A 64 15.51 -11.19 -0.36
C TYR A 64 14.84 -11.20 -1.73
N ASN A 65 15.29 -12.07 -2.62
CA ASN A 65 14.72 -12.23 -3.96
C ASN A 65 14.93 -13.67 -4.44
N ARG A 66 14.04 -14.16 -5.29
CA ARG A 66 14.14 -15.47 -5.95
C ARG A 66 13.53 -15.40 -7.35
N LYS A 67 13.86 -16.36 -8.21
CA LYS A 67 13.26 -16.49 -9.55
C LYS A 67 11.72 -16.54 -9.42
N GLY A 68 11.03 -15.70 -10.19
CA GLY A 68 9.58 -15.60 -10.18
C GLY A 68 9.00 -14.66 -9.10
N PHE A 69 9.81 -14.10 -8.19
CA PHE A 69 9.30 -13.16 -7.17
C PHE A 69 8.76 -11.87 -7.77
N GLY A 70 9.43 -11.31 -8.77
CA GLY A 70 8.93 -10.16 -9.52
C GLY A 70 8.95 -8.84 -8.75
N VAL A 71 10.13 -8.38 -8.32
CA VAL A 71 10.28 -7.12 -7.56
C VAL A 71 9.64 -5.93 -8.29
N LEU A 72 9.91 -5.76 -9.59
CA LEU A 72 9.37 -4.63 -10.35
C LEU A 72 7.85 -4.69 -10.55
N PRO A 73 7.25 -5.81 -10.99
CA PRO A 73 5.79 -5.93 -11.03
C PRO A 73 5.13 -5.67 -9.68
N ARG A 74 5.70 -6.17 -8.58
CA ARG A 74 5.22 -5.91 -7.22
C ARG A 74 5.26 -4.43 -6.88
N ALA A 75 6.35 -3.74 -7.20
CA ALA A 75 6.47 -2.29 -6.96
C ALA A 75 5.39 -1.50 -7.70
N VAL A 76 5.10 -1.85 -8.95
CA VAL A 76 4.03 -1.21 -9.74
C VAL A 76 2.65 -1.50 -9.12
N VAL A 77 2.37 -2.77 -8.79
CA VAL A 77 1.10 -3.16 -8.16
C VAL A 77 0.92 -2.48 -6.82
N TRP A 78 1.95 -2.49 -5.94
CA TRP A 78 1.88 -1.79 -4.66
C TRP A 78 1.73 -0.28 -4.81
N GLY A 79 2.33 0.31 -5.84
CA GLY A 79 2.10 1.73 -6.17
C GLY A 79 0.63 2.01 -6.48
N LEU A 80 0.00 1.21 -7.35
CA LEU A 80 -1.42 1.33 -7.70
C LEU A 80 -2.32 1.08 -6.49
N LEU A 81 -2.05 0.03 -5.72
CA LEU A 81 -2.76 -0.26 -4.49
C LEU A 81 -2.62 0.87 -3.45
N GLY A 82 -1.45 1.48 -3.36
CA GLY A 82 -1.19 2.63 -2.50
C GLY A 82 -2.02 3.86 -2.87
N MET A 83 -2.24 4.09 -4.16
CA MET A 83 -3.19 5.12 -4.61
C MET A 83 -4.62 4.80 -4.14
N GLY A 84 -5.04 3.54 -4.23
CA GLY A 84 -6.33 3.07 -3.72
C GLY A 84 -6.48 3.27 -2.21
N ILE A 85 -5.43 2.97 -1.43
CA ILE A 85 -5.41 3.23 0.03
C ILE A 85 -5.56 4.72 0.31
N ASN A 86 -4.83 5.59 -0.40
CA ASN A 86 -4.93 7.03 -0.22
C ASN A 86 -6.33 7.55 -0.54
N ALA A 87 -6.93 7.10 -1.64
CA ALA A 87 -8.31 7.44 -1.99
C ALA A 87 -9.29 6.99 -0.90
N ALA A 88 -9.19 5.75 -0.43
CA ALA A 88 -10.01 5.23 0.66
C ALA A 88 -9.85 6.06 1.94
N MET A 89 -8.62 6.39 2.34
CA MET A 89 -8.36 7.26 3.49
C MET A 89 -9.08 8.60 3.37
N ILE A 90 -9.05 9.24 2.20
CA ILE A 90 -9.74 10.51 1.96
C ILE A 90 -11.25 10.34 2.07
N ILE A 91 -11.80 9.30 1.45
CA ILE A 91 -13.24 9.03 1.44
C ILE A 91 -13.76 8.74 2.84
N PHE A 92 -13.13 7.81 3.55
CA PHE A 92 -13.59 7.39 4.88
C PHE A 92 -13.35 8.46 5.94
N SER A 93 -12.23 9.18 5.90
CA SER A 93 -11.95 10.25 6.87
C SER A 93 -12.90 11.44 6.77
N LYS A 94 -13.49 11.66 5.59
CA LYS A 94 -14.51 12.70 5.39
C LYS A 94 -15.94 12.17 5.49
N GLY A 95 -16.21 11.04 4.88
CA GLY A 95 -17.56 10.49 4.78
C GLY A 95 -18.09 9.92 6.10
N VAL A 96 -17.24 9.26 6.88
CA VAL A 96 -17.69 8.65 8.15
C VAL A 96 -18.15 9.69 9.17
N PRO A 97 -17.45 10.81 9.42
CA PRO A 97 -17.98 11.85 10.31
C PRO A 97 -19.32 12.43 9.83
N GLN A 98 -19.48 12.65 8.53
CA GLN A 98 -20.77 13.11 7.96
C GLN A 98 -21.87 12.06 8.16
N PHE A 99 -21.57 10.78 7.97
CA PHE A 99 -22.48 9.70 8.25
C PHE A 99 -22.88 9.63 9.73
N MET A 100 -21.92 9.85 10.64
CA MET A 100 -22.20 9.90 12.08
C MET A 100 -23.12 11.10 12.43
N GLU A 101 -22.96 12.25 11.79
CA GLU A 101 -23.91 13.38 11.91
C GLU A 101 -25.31 13.00 11.45
N TYR A 102 -25.41 12.33 10.30
CA TYR A 102 -26.69 11.82 9.80
C TYR A 102 -27.35 10.84 10.79
N MET A 103 -26.55 10.04 11.50
CA MET A 103 -27.02 9.11 12.54
C MET A 103 -27.34 9.79 13.89
N GLY A 104 -27.16 11.11 14.01
CA GLY A 104 -27.56 11.89 15.17
C GLY A 104 -26.40 12.34 16.09
N MET A 105 -25.14 12.09 15.71
CA MET A 105 -24.00 12.63 16.46
C MET A 105 -23.73 14.08 16.03
N ALA A 106 -24.19 15.04 16.84
CA ALA A 106 -24.02 16.45 16.51
C ALA A 106 -22.53 16.85 16.36
N ASN A 107 -22.24 17.65 15.34
CA ASN A 107 -20.92 18.27 15.11
C ASN A 107 -19.73 17.27 14.90
N ALA A 108 -19.96 16.03 14.47
CA ALA A 108 -18.91 15.04 14.31
C ALA A 108 -17.80 15.50 13.35
N VAL A 109 -18.14 16.23 12.28
CA VAL A 109 -17.18 16.82 11.33
C VAL A 109 -16.32 17.90 11.99
N ALA A 110 -16.89 18.71 12.86
CA ALA A 110 -16.14 19.72 13.62
C ALA A 110 -15.25 19.08 14.67
N ILE A 111 -15.79 18.10 15.41
CA ILE A 111 -15.08 17.36 16.45
C ILE A 111 -13.84 16.66 15.92
N ILE A 112 -13.92 15.95 14.79
CA ILE A 112 -12.76 15.23 14.23
C ILE A 112 -11.62 16.18 13.83
N ASN A 113 -11.93 17.41 13.45
CA ASN A 113 -10.94 18.42 13.09
C ASN A 113 -10.50 19.31 14.27
N GLY A 114 -11.16 19.20 15.44
CA GLY A 114 -10.89 19.98 16.64
C GLY A 114 -9.79 19.41 17.52
N GLU A 115 -9.75 19.88 18.77
CA GLU A 115 -8.85 19.37 19.80
C GLU A 115 -9.20 17.94 20.22
N PHE A 116 -8.28 17.30 20.95
CA PHE A 116 -8.50 15.93 21.42
C PHE A 116 -9.61 15.86 22.47
N CYS A 117 -10.60 14.99 22.26
CA CYS A 117 -11.64 14.63 23.19
C CYS A 117 -12.08 13.17 22.98
N LEU A 118 -12.88 12.62 23.88
CA LEU A 118 -13.37 11.24 23.78
C LEU A 118 -14.23 11.02 22.52
N ASP A 119 -15.06 11.99 22.15
CA ASP A 119 -15.88 11.91 20.94
C ASP A 119 -15.01 11.85 19.67
N LYS A 120 -13.90 12.60 19.64
CA LYS A 120 -12.91 12.49 18.56
C LYS A 120 -12.32 11.09 18.46
N LEU A 121 -12.04 10.46 19.59
CA LEU A 121 -11.56 9.07 19.62
C LEU A 121 -12.60 8.10 19.05
N TRP A 122 -13.88 8.27 19.41
CA TRP A 122 -14.98 7.47 18.87
C TRP A 122 -15.13 7.63 17.37
N ILE A 123 -15.06 8.86 16.85
CA ILE A 123 -15.12 9.12 15.41
C ILE A 123 -13.91 8.48 14.69
N ALA A 124 -12.72 8.65 15.23
CA ALA A 124 -11.51 8.04 14.66
C ALA A 124 -11.57 6.50 14.64
N LEU A 125 -12.08 5.90 15.72
CA LEU A 125 -12.32 4.46 15.80
C LEU A 125 -13.33 4.00 14.74
N THR A 126 -14.44 4.74 14.59
CA THR A 126 -15.48 4.43 13.58
C THR A 126 -14.90 4.52 12.15
N ILE A 127 -14.08 5.53 11.86
CA ILE A 127 -13.36 5.64 10.56
C ILE A 127 -12.50 4.38 10.36
N SER A 128 -11.72 4.00 11.35
CA SER A 128 -10.85 2.83 11.30
C SER A 128 -11.65 1.53 11.08
N VAL A 129 -12.71 1.32 11.84
CA VAL A 129 -13.57 0.13 11.70
C VAL A 129 -14.22 0.10 10.32
N ALA A 130 -14.80 1.20 9.85
CA ALA A 130 -15.43 1.27 8.53
C ALA A 130 -14.44 0.97 7.41
N MET A 131 -13.24 1.55 7.47
CA MET A 131 -12.20 1.31 6.49
C MET A 131 -11.75 -0.17 6.49
N ASN A 132 -11.54 -0.76 7.66
CA ASN A 132 -11.08 -2.14 7.77
C ASN A 132 -12.16 -3.18 7.45
N THR A 133 -13.44 -2.87 7.64
CA THR A 133 -14.53 -3.80 7.33
C THR A 133 -15.00 -3.71 5.88
N ILE A 134 -14.98 -2.51 5.28
CA ILE A 134 -15.50 -2.28 3.93
C ILE A 134 -14.37 -2.34 2.90
N PHE A 135 -13.31 -1.57 3.09
CA PHE A 135 -12.22 -1.43 2.10
C PHE A 135 -11.20 -2.56 2.18
N ALA A 136 -10.74 -2.94 3.38
CA ALA A 136 -9.63 -3.88 3.51
C ALA A 136 -9.90 -5.28 2.90
N PRO A 137 -11.10 -5.89 2.99
CA PRO A 137 -11.35 -7.18 2.33
C PRO A 137 -11.24 -7.11 0.80
N VAL A 138 -11.77 -6.04 0.21
CA VAL A 138 -11.69 -5.79 -1.24
C VAL A 138 -10.22 -5.58 -1.64
N PHE A 139 -9.51 -4.72 -0.92
CA PHE A 139 -8.09 -4.44 -1.13
C PHE A 139 -7.24 -5.73 -1.05
N MET A 140 -7.42 -6.55 0.00
CA MET A 140 -6.67 -7.80 0.18
C MET A 140 -6.98 -8.82 -0.91
N THR A 141 -8.21 -8.83 -1.43
CA THR A 141 -8.59 -9.68 -2.56
C THR A 141 -7.83 -9.26 -3.83
N PHE A 142 -7.82 -7.97 -4.15
CA PHE A 142 -7.04 -7.44 -5.29
C PHE A 142 -5.54 -7.71 -5.14
N HIS A 143 -5.00 -7.48 -3.95
CA HIS A 143 -3.59 -7.78 -3.68
C HIS A 143 -3.30 -9.28 -3.92
N LYS A 144 -4.13 -10.18 -3.42
CA LYS A 144 -3.94 -11.62 -3.60
C LYS A 144 -4.03 -12.06 -5.05
N ILE A 145 -4.97 -11.50 -5.82
CA ILE A 145 -5.13 -11.78 -7.25
C ILE A 145 -3.87 -11.32 -8.01
N THR A 146 -3.42 -10.10 -7.79
CA THR A 146 -2.24 -9.53 -8.47
C THR A 146 -0.96 -10.25 -8.08
N ASP A 147 -0.80 -10.63 -6.81
CA ASP A 147 0.33 -11.42 -6.34
C ASP A 147 0.39 -12.80 -7.02
N THR A 148 -0.76 -13.49 -7.08
CA THR A 148 -0.89 -14.77 -7.78
C THR A 148 -0.55 -14.63 -9.27
N HIS A 149 -1.05 -13.58 -9.92
CA HIS A 149 -0.76 -13.30 -11.33
C HIS A 149 0.75 -13.09 -11.57
N ILE A 150 1.43 -12.30 -10.72
CA ILE A 150 2.88 -12.10 -10.81
C ILE A 150 3.64 -13.41 -10.71
N LEU A 151 3.24 -14.29 -9.80
CA LEU A 151 3.87 -15.62 -9.66
C LEU A 151 3.64 -16.48 -10.91
N MET A 152 2.42 -16.49 -11.46
CA MET A 152 2.06 -17.27 -12.66
C MET A 152 2.80 -16.80 -13.92
N CYS A 153 3.04 -15.50 -14.07
CA CYS A 153 3.81 -14.96 -15.21
C CYS A 153 5.35 -14.96 -14.97
N GLY A 154 5.83 -15.65 -13.93
CA GLY A 154 7.25 -15.81 -13.64
C GLY A 154 7.96 -14.56 -13.16
N GLY A 155 7.22 -13.57 -12.65
CA GLY A 155 7.76 -12.33 -12.06
C GLY A 155 8.35 -11.33 -13.04
N SER A 156 8.15 -11.50 -14.35
CA SER A 156 8.58 -10.56 -15.38
C SER A 156 7.46 -9.56 -15.69
N LEU A 157 7.76 -8.26 -15.67
CA LEU A 157 6.76 -7.22 -15.98
C LEU A 157 6.17 -7.42 -17.39
N LYS A 158 7.03 -7.70 -18.39
CA LYS A 158 6.59 -7.95 -19.76
C LYS A 158 5.68 -9.17 -19.86
N SER A 159 6.03 -10.26 -19.19
CA SER A 159 5.21 -11.48 -19.17
C SER A 159 3.88 -11.23 -18.45
N CYS A 160 3.88 -10.47 -17.35
CA CYS A 160 2.66 -10.13 -16.62
C CYS A 160 1.68 -9.29 -17.46
N LEU A 161 2.19 -8.37 -18.27
CA LEU A 161 1.35 -7.56 -19.15
C LEU A 161 0.79 -8.35 -20.35
N LEU A 162 1.51 -9.37 -20.81
CA LEU A 162 1.13 -10.21 -21.95
C LEU A 162 0.40 -11.50 -21.54
N TYR A 163 0.47 -11.86 -20.24
CA TYR A 163 -0.14 -13.08 -19.74
C TYR A 163 -1.65 -12.96 -19.71
N THR A 164 -2.30 -13.71 -20.58
CA THR A 164 -3.74 -13.96 -20.48
C THR A 164 -3.94 -15.29 -19.76
N SER A 165 -4.76 -15.30 -18.73
CA SER A 165 -5.12 -16.55 -18.03
C SER A 165 -5.62 -17.58 -19.05
N PRO A 166 -5.11 -18.82 -19.03
CA PRO A 166 -5.61 -19.83 -19.97
C PRO A 166 -7.11 -19.96 -19.81
N SER A 167 -7.83 -19.88 -20.93
CA SER A 167 -9.27 -20.12 -20.99
C SER A 167 -9.55 -21.56 -20.56
N PRO A 168 -10.68 -21.86 -19.91
CA PRO A 168 -11.10 -23.25 -19.67
C PRO A 168 -11.11 -24.12 -20.94
N ARG A 169 -11.19 -23.50 -22.13
CA ARG A 169 -11.09 -24.19 -23.43
C ARG A 169 -9.67 -24.60 -23.79
N ASP A 170 -8.65 -23.89 -23.33
CA ASP A 170 -7.26 -24.20 -23.65
C ASP A 170 -6.79 -25.50 -22.98
N GLY A 171 -7.37 -25.84 -21.83
CA GLY A 171 -7.15 -27.12 -21.15
C GLY A 171 -7.79 -28.33 -21.85
N LEU A 172 -8.76 -28.12 -22.76
CA LEU A 172 -9.40 -29.18 -23.55
C LEU A 172 -8.66 -29.47 -24.87
N LEU A 173 -7.87 -28.52 -25.35
CA LEU A 173 -7.10 -28.63 -26.60
C LEU A 173 -5.68 -29.21 -26.40
N SER A 174 -5.25 -29.35 -25.13
CA SER A 174 -3.93 -29.88 -24.78
C SER A 174 -3.91 -31.36 -24.41
N ARG A 175 -5.00 -32.10 -24.72
CA ARG A 175 -5.08 -33.59 -24.57
C ARG A 175 -5.11 -34.30 -25.89
#